data_ff7248b3d0bf6a92998dfed772457e05
#
_entry.id   ff7248b3d0bf6a92998dfed772457e05
#
_cell.length_a   1.000
_cell.length_b   1.000
_cell.length_c   1.000
_cell.angle_alpha   90.00
_cell.angle_beta   90.00
_cell.angle_gamma   90.00
#
_symmetry.space_group_name_H-M   'P 1'
#
loop_
_entity.id
_entity.type
_entity.pdbx_description
1 polymer ?
#
loop_
_entity_poly.entity_id
_entity_poly.type
_entity_poly.pdbx_seq_one_letter_code
_entity_poly.pdbx_strand_id
1 'polypeptide(L)'
;VTNADTAPTTLTFRAGRVQAHHWPAHVTPPFGLHNTGQHLEGPARLRWRLRQSLEHAHALYRDAVAPRPSDCSPLIFTAKATNANTTTSANLLPANLRQSIRQANYRGILVGHDDHTRLQLVTSIVRAIGQPALIITTDTAAEHRWQLAATRAGLHESCRVRGIRSAAGNMHWLGGRHEVLIVDTPELMPASLLDQALEASAALARIGLTSRRDSRNLMAWGKGIGPVLSMKDRAALPPCEEIRVPMPDLVAEQYGEAWGTFLAAFDRFAAIRGDAGFGTFIAQARQDTQQRPAVHAWHRALQSACWHEHKSLIVADLLEKHRGERVVVFTPDRRCAYDLANEHLIAAITSELSRRERDSLLSSFGDGSLRTIAGPKLLDAGIEERSADVGILVGGGYGKEQRAVRCRRVREDGVIYELVSQNTLEVGRAHRWRNAGPHPHPVVH
;
A
#
# COMPACT_ATOMS: atom_id res chain seq x y z
N VAL A 1 -50.62 -18.14 -19.70
CA VAL A 1 -50.76 -17.20 -18.58
C VAL A 1 -49.72 -16.08 -18.87
N THR A 2 -50.26 -15.01 -19.45
CA THR A 2 -49.49 -13.77 -19.76
C THR A 2 -49.14 -13.10 -18.46
N ASN A 3 -47.83 -13.01 -18.14
CA ASN A 3 -47.32 -12.19 -17.04
C ASN A 3 -47.56 -10.71 -17.37
N ALA A 4 -48.66 -10.17 -16.91
CA ALA A 4 -48.92 -8.75 -16.89
C ALA A 4 -48.25 -8.13 -15.65
N ASP A 5 -47.59 -7.00 -15.87
CA ASP A 5 -47.24 -5.95 -14.89
C ASP A 5 -46.38 -6.34 -13.67
N THR A 6 -45.17 -6.75 -13.90
CA THR A 6 -44.12 -6.47 -12.90
C THR A 6 -43.17 -5.42 -13.44
N ALA A 7 -43.20 -4.24 -12.85
CA ALA A 7 -42.23 -3.20 -13.15
C ALA A 7 -40.81 -3.78 -13.01
N PRO A 8 -39.88 -3.47 -13.91
CA PRO A 8 -38.52 -4.02 -13.87
C PRO A 8 -37.84 -3.63 -12.54
N THR A 9 -37.13 -4.58 -11.92
CA THR A 9 -36.31 -4.29 -10.73
C THR A 9 -35.34 -3.15 -11.03
N THR A 10 -35.33 -2.12 -10.20
CA THR A 10 -34.40 -1.00 -10.37
C THR A 10 -33.40 -0.98 -9.24
N LEU A 11 -32.10 -1.05 -9.57
CA LEU A 11 -31.01 -0.91 -8.63
C LEU A 11 -30.58 0.55 -8.57
N THR A 12 -30.50 1.11 -7.37
CA THR A 12 -30.05 2.50 -7.12
C THR A 12 -28.97 2.53 -6.04
N PHE A 13 -28.25 3.64 -5.95
CA PHE A 13 -27.24 3.87 -4.91
C PHE A 13 -27.61 5.08 -4.07
N ARG A 14 -27.58 4.91 -2.74
CA ARG A 14 -27.81 6.00 -1.79
C ARG A 14 -26.91 5.84 -0.56
N ALA A 15 -26.11 6.86 -0.25
CA ALA A 15 -25.32 6.95 0.97
C ALA A 15 -24.45 5.70 1.29
N GLY A 16 -23.78 5.12 0.28
CA GLY A 16 -22.93 3.92 0.47
C GLY A 16 -23.70 2.60 0.48
N ARG A 17 -24.98 2.63 0.17
CA ARG A 17 -25.86 1.45 0.11
C ARG A 17 -26.46 1.27 -1.28
N VAL A 18 -26.73 0.02 -1.64
CA VAL A 18 -27.51 -0.31 -2.84
C VAL A 18 -28.95 -0.60 -2.42
N GLN A 19 -29.88 -0.09 -3.21
CA GLN A 19 -31.32 -0.31 -3.04
C GLN A 19 -31.86 -1.01 -4.27
N ALA A 20 -32.67 -2.07 -4.07
CA ALA A 20 -33.34 -2.79 -5.13
C ALA A 20 -34.86 -2.62 -4.98
N HIS A 21 -35.46 -1.84 -5.90
CA HIS A 21 -36.90 -1.58 -5.95
C HIS A 21 -37.57 -2.62 -6.84
N HIS A 22 -38.78 -3.02 -6.48
CA HIS A 22 -39.59 -4.03 -7.23
C HIS A 22 -38.85 -5.36 -7.38
N TRP A 23 -38.35 -5.91 -6.26
CA TRP A 23 -37.67 -7.22 -6.28
C TRP A 23 -38.68 -8.33 -6.60
N PRO A 24 -38.37 -9.24 -7.56
CA PRO A 24 -39.29 -10.28 -7.95
C PRO A 24 -39.49 -11.30 -6.83
N ALA A 25 -40.73 -11.64 -6.51
CA ALA A 25 -41.05 -12.56 -5.42
C ALA A 25 -40.49 -13.98 -5.58
N HIS A 26 -40.22 -14.40 -6.82
CA HIS A 26 -39.67 -15.72 -7.14
C HIS A 26 -38.13 -15.76 -7.06
N VAL A 27 -37.47 -14.63 -6.84
CA VAL A 27 -35.99 -14.54 -6.78
C VAL A 27 -35.58 -14.42 -5.31
N THR A 28 -34.81 -15.37 -4.82
CA THR A 28 -34.24 -15.30 -3.48
C THR A 28 -33.20 -14.17 -3.39
N PRO A 29 -33.39 -13.17 -2.51
CA PRO A 29 -32.47 -12.09 -2.36
C PRO A 29 -31.14 -12.58 -1.75
N PRO A 30 -29.98 -12.01 -2.17
CA PRO A 30 -28.70 -12.32 -1.55
C PRO A 30 -28.67 -12.02 -0.05
N PHE A 31 -27.94 -12.82 0.70
CA PHE A 31 -27.72 -12.59 2.12
C PHE A 31 -27.09 -11.21 2.41
N GLY A 32 -27.55 -10.54 3.46
CA GLY A 32 -27.09 -9.22 3.90
C GLY A 32 -27.93 -8.05 3.38
N LEU A 33 -29.08 -8.32 2.76
CA LEU A 33 -30.09 -7.32 2.44
C LEU A 33 -31.17 -7.27 3.51
N HIS A 34 -31.71 -6.08 3.75
CA HIS A 34 -32.85 -5.83 4.63
C HIS A 34 -34.03 -5.35 3.78
N ASN A 35 -35.20 -5.88 4.07
CA ASN A 35 -36.43 -5.41 3.47
C ASN A 35 -36.99 -4.23 4.30
N THR A 36 -37.09 -3.06 3.67
CA THR A 36 -37.61 -1.84 4.30
C THR A 36 -39.12 -1.67 4.13
N GLY A 37 -39.77 -2.61 3.47
CA GLY A 37 -41.20 -2.52 3.08
C GLY A 37 -41.40 -1.82 1.73
N GLN A 38 -40.47 -1.00 1.29
CA GLN A 38 -40.53 -0.32 -0.02
C GLN A 38 -39.47 -0.86 -1.00
N HIS A 39 -38.35 -1.36 -0.50
CA HIS A 39 -37.24 -1.90 -1.29
C HIS A 39 -36.35 -2.81 -0.44
N LEU A 40 -35.51 -3.61 -1.09
CA LEU A 40 -34.41 -4.31 -0.43
C LEU A 40 -33.19 -3.37 -0.40
N GLU A 41 -32.53 -3.28 0.76
CA GLU A 41 -31.37 -2.41 0.95
C GLU A 41 -30.24 -3.14 1.63
N GLY A 42 -29.00 -2.86 1.21
CA GLY A 42 -27.79 -3.41 1.82
C GLY A 42 -26.52 -2.68 1.44
N PRO A 43 -25.37 -3.13 1.95
CA PRO A 43 -24.08 -2.55 1.58
C PRO A 43 -23.89 -2.50 0.07
N ALA A 44 -23.33 -1.41 -0.43
CA ALA A 44 -23.18 -1.18 -1.88
C ALA A 44 -22.37 -2.29 -2.58
N ARG A 45 -21.45 -2.96 -1.85
CA ARG A 45 -20.70 -4.11 -2.36
C ARG A 45 -21.58 -5.28 -2.84
N LEU A 46 -22.83 -5.34 -2.44
CA LEU A 46 -23.75 -6.42 -2.84
C LEU A 46 -24.37 -6.21 -4.25
N ARG A 47 -24.16 -5.04 -4.88
CA ARG A 47 -24.72 -4.75 -6.22
C ARG A 47 -24.44 -5.87 -7.24
N TRP A 48 -23.24 -6.44 -7.26
CA TRP A 48 -22.90 -7.51 -8.20
C TRP A 48 -23.68 -8.80 -7.93
N ARG A 49 -23.93 -9.15 -6.64
CA ARG A 49 -24.74 -10.32 -6.26
C ARG A 49 -26.20 -10.12 -6.62
N LEU A 50 -26.74 -8.91 -6.42
CA LEU A 50 -28.10 -8.57 -6.82
C LEU A 50 -28.28 -8.78 -8.34
N ARG A 51 -27.33 -8.27 -9.13
CA ARG A 51 -27.35 -8.48 -10.56
C ARG A 51 -27.28 -9.96 -10.93
N GLN A 52 -26.36 -10.70 -10.34
CA GLN A 52 -26.19 -12.12 -10.59
C GLN A 52 -27.48 -12.91 -10.27
N SER A 53 -28.15 -12.62 -9.16
CA SER A 53 -29.42 -13.28 -8.82
C SER A 53 -30.52 -12.97 -9.82
N LEU A 54 -30.61 -11.73 -10.30
CA LEU A 54 -31.59 -11.33 -11.31
C LEU A 54 -31.30 -11.95 -12.68
N GLU A 55 -30.04 -11.97 -13.08
CA GLU A 55 -29.59 -12.58 -14.35
C GLU A 55 -29.83 -14.10 -14.37
N HIS A 56 -29.53 -14.81 -13.28
CA HIS A 56 -29.82 -16.26 -13.17
C HIS A 56 -31.33 -16.57 -13.18
N ALA A 57 -32.14 -15.68 -12.65
CA ALA A 57 -33.59 -15.85 -12.65
C ALA A 57 -34.25 -15.34 -13.95
N HIS A 58 -33.46 -14.88 -14.93
CA HIS A 58 -33.95 -14.23 -16.17
C HIS A 58 -34.93 -13.08 -15.91
N ALA A 59 -34.77 -12.39 -14.75
CA ALA A 59 -35.63 -11.29 -14.36
C ALA A 59 -35.21 -9.99 -15.06
N LEU A 60 -36.18 -9.20 -15.51
CA LEU A 60 -35.93 -7.89 -16.09
C LEU A 60 -35.48 -6.91 -14.99
N TYR A 61 -34.35 -6.23 -15.21
CA TYR A 61 -33.87 -5.22 -14.29
C TYR A 61 -33.20 -4.04 -14.97
N ARG A 62 -33.19 -2.89 -14.28
CA ARG A 62 -32.47 -1.67 -14.65
C ARG A 62 -31.44 -1.36 -13.56
N ASP A 63 -30.18 -1.30 -13.93
CA ASP A 63 -29.12 -0.89 -13.01
C ASP A 63 -28.82 0.61 -13.19
N ALA A 64 -29.33 1.44 -12.27
CA ALA A 64 -29.19 2.90 -12.29
C ALA A 64 -28.16 3.40 -11.25
N VAL A 65 -27.31 2.53 -10.75
CA VAL A 65 -26.33 2.89 -9.70
C VAL A 65 -25.26 3.87 -10.22
N ALA A 66 -24.79 3.69 -11.45
CA ALA A 66 -23.83 4.62 -12.07
C ALA A 66 -24.43 5.20 -13.35
N PRO A 67 -24.19 6.50 -13.66
CA PRO A 67 -24.60 7.05 -14.93
C PRO A 67 -23.87 6.31 -16.05
N ARG A 68 -24.63 5.66 -16.91
CA ARG A 68 -24.12 5.04 -18.15
C ARG A 68 -24.17 6.05 -19.29
N PRO A 69 -23.21 6.01 -20.22
CA PRO A 69 -23.47 6.52 -21.56
C PRO A 69 -24.70 5.79 -22.12
N SER A 70 -25.50 6.47 -22.90
CA SER A 70 -26.87 6.17 -23.32
C SER A 70 -27.14 4.88 -24.10
N ASP A 71 -26.26 3.89 -24.11
CA ASP A 71 -26.49 2.62 -24.83
C ASP A 71 -26.53 1.44 -23.87
N CYS A 72 -27.73 0.98 -23.60
CA CYS A 72 -28.06 -0.23 -22.87
C CYS A 72 -27.62 -1.47 -23.65
N SER A 73 -26.36 -1.85 -23.56
CA SER A 73 -25.93 -3.22 -23.82
C SER A 73 -25.59 -3.89 -22.48
N PRO A 74 -25.95 -5.16 -22.27
CA PRO A 74 -25.42 -5.92 -21.14
C PRO A 74 -23.89 -5.80 -21.17
N LEU A 75 -23.23 -5.91 -20.01
CA LEU A 75 -21.77 -5.86 -19.89
C LEU A 75 -21.11 -7.04 -20.67
N ILE A 76 -21.36 -7.11 -21.94
CA ILE A 76 -20.51 -7.80 -22.90
C ILE A 76 -19.37 -6.82 -23.10
N PHE A 77 -18.21 -7.09 -22.47
CA PHE A 77 -16.97 -6.37 -22.72
C PHE A 77 -16.52 -6.60 -24.17
N THR A 78 -17.27 -6.09 -25.11
CA THR A 78 -16.79 -5.95 -26.47
C THR A 78 -15.81 -4.81 -26.46
N ALA A 79 -14.54 -5.15 -26.56
CA ALA A 79 -13.52 -4.19 -26.93
C ALA A 79 -13.95 -3.53 -28.24
N LYS A 80 -14.63 -2.38 -28.19
CA LYS A 80 -14.67 -1.46 -29.30
C LYS A 80 -13.25 -0.98 -29.49
N ALA A 81 -12.54 -1.64 -30.40
CA ALA A 81 -11.30 -1.11 -30.93
C ALA A 81 -11.64 0.24 -31.58
N THR A 82 -11.46 1.32 -30.81
CA THR A 82 -11.28 2.63 -31.41
C THR A 82 -9.98 2.55 -32.18
N ASN A 83 -10.10 2.54 -33.51
CA ASN A 83 -9.01 2.73 -34.46
C ASN A 83 -8.37 4.11 -34.17
N ALA A 84 -7.50 4.16 -33.17
CA ALA A 84 -6.50 5.19 -33.07
C ALA A 84 -5.18 4.53 -33.43
N ASN A 85 -4.67 4.85 -34.60
CA ASN A 85 -3.31 4.59 -35.04
C ASN A 85 -2.32 5.20 -34.05
N THR A 86 -2.04 4.50 -32.97
CA THR A 86 -0.89 4.64 -32.13
C THR A 86 -0.34 3.24 -31.90
N THR A 87 0.47 2.83 -32.85
CA THR A 87 1.46 1.76 -32.71
C THR A 87 2.36 2.11 -31.54
N THR A 88 2.02 1.64 -30.36
CA THR A 88 2.96 1.28 -29.29
C THR A 88 2.15 0.93 -28.05
N SER A 89 2.32 -0.28 -27.51
CA SER A 89 1.95 -0.66 -26.13
C SER A 89 0.54 -1.24 -25.83
N ALA A 90 -0.25 -1.66 -26.82
CA ALA A 90 -1.60 -2.22 -26.54
C ALA A 90 -1.61 -3.67 -25.99
N ASN A 91 -0.45 -4.35 -25.83
CA ASN A 91 -0.37 -5.79 -25.49
C ASN A 91 0.46 -6.11 -24.24
N LEU A 92 0.50 -5.22 -23.23
CA LEU A 92 1.34 -5.39 -22.04
C LEU A 92 0.82 -6.41 -21.02
N LEU A 93 -0.43 -6.82 -21.09
CA LEU A 93 -0.96 -7.88 -20.25
C LEU A 93 -0.67 -9.26 -20.86
N PRO A 94 0.03 -10.16 -20.14
CA PRO A 94 0.14 -11.56 -20.55
C PRO A 94 -1.23 -12.15 -20.88
N ALA A 95 -1.33 -12.95 -21.94
CA ALA A 95 -2.61 -13.47 -22.41
C ALA A 95 -3.36 -14.28 -21.33
N ASN A 96 -2.62 -15.09 -20.54
CA ASN A 96 -3.14 -15.84 -19.42
C ASN A 96 -3.73 -14.93 -18.32
N LEU A 97 -3.07 -13.83 -18.01
CA LEU A 97 -3.56 -12.89 -17.00
C LEU A 97 -4.81 -12.15 -17.47
N ARG A 98 -4.84 -11.73 -18.76
CA ARG A 98 -6.05 -11.16 -19.37
C ARG A 98 -7.24 -12.10 -19.29
N GLN A 99 -7.00 -13.38 -19.58
CA GLN A 99 -8.04 -14.40 -19.50
C GLN A 99 -8.53 -14.60 -18.06
N SER A 100 -7.63 -14.72 -17.10
CA SER A 100 -7.96 -14.86 -15.67
C SER A 100 -8.78 -13.68 -15.15
N ILE A 101 -8.37 -12.45 -15.50
CA ILE A 101 -9.09 -11.23 -15.10
C ILE A 101 -10.52 -11.22 -15.70
N ARG A 102 -10.67 -11.59 -16.97
CA ARG A 102 -11.98 -11.68 -17.63
C ARG A 102 -12.87 -12.77 -17.02
N GLN A 103 -12.32 -13.96 -16.80
CA GLN A 103 -13.05 -15.09 -16.19
C GLN A 103 -13.53 -14.77 -14.77
N ALA A 104 -12.76 -13.97 -14.03
CA ALA A 104 -13.13 -13.49 -12.70
C ALA A 104 -14.01 -12.22 -12.73
N ASN A 105 -14.61 -11.87 -13.87
CA ASN A 105 -15.43 -10.66 -14.04
C ASN A 105 -14.73 -9.38 -13.55
N TYR A 106 -13.43 -9.24 -13.79
CA TYR A 106 -12.58 -8.14 -13.35
C TYR A 106 -12.56 -7.96 -11.82
N ARG A 107 -12.69 -9.07 -11.07
CA ARG A 107 -12.61 -9.07 -9.61
C ARG A 107 -11.45 -9.94 -9.17
N GLY A 108 -10.47 -9.35 -8.46
CA GLY A 108 -9.40 -10.15 -7.92
C GLY A 108 -8.17 -9.39 -7.48
N ILE A 109 -7.22 -10.12 -6.95
CA ILE A 109 -6.01 -9.61 -6.34
C ILE A 109 -4.81 -10.03 -7.19
N LEU A 110 -3.97 -9.05 -7.52
CA LEU A 110 -2.69 -9.23 -8.20
C LEU A 110 -1.57 -9.11 -7.16
N VAL A 111 -0.72 -10.12 -7.05
CA VAL A 111 0.29 -10.22 -5.99
C VAL A 111 1.70 -10.16 -6.57
N GLY A 112 2.57 -9.37 -5.96
CA GLY A 112 4.02 -9.39 -6.22
C GLY A 112 4.49 -8.59 -7.43
N HIS A 113 3.66 -7.74 -8.03
CA HIS A 113 4.06 -6.88 -9.14
C HIS A 113 4.75 -5.60 -8.63
N ASP A 114 5.79 -5.16 -9.35
CA ASP A 114 6.47 -3.87 -9.11
C ASP A 114 5.59 -2.68 -9.51
N ASP A 115 5.94 -1.47 -9.07
CA ASP A 115 5.15 -0.25 -9.29
C ASP A 115 4.92 0.03 -10.79
N HIS A 116 5.95 -0.14 -11.63
CA HIS A 116 5.83 0.09 -13.06
C HIS A 116 4.85 -0.89 -13.71
N THR A 117 4.98 -2.17 -13.41
CA THR A 117 4.06 -3.20 -13.89
C THR A 117 2.64 -2.96 -13.37
N ARG A 118 2.46 -2.55 -12.11
CA ARG A 118 1.14 -2.21 -11.55
C ARG A 118 0.49 -1.06 -12.30
N LEU A 119 1.24 0.01 -12.59
CA LEU A 119 0.74 1.14 -13.37
C LEU A 119 0.30 0.71 -14.77
N GLN A 120 1.09 -0.10 -15.45
CA GLN A 120 0.75 -0.63 -16.77
C GLN A 120 -0.48 -1.54 -16.74
N LEU A 121 -0.56 -2.44 -15.75
CA LEU A 121 -1.70 -3.35 -15.55
C LEU A 121 -2.99 -2.57 -15.35
N VAL A 122 -2.99 -1.60 -14.44
CA VAL A 122 -4.17 -0.77 -14.14
C VAL A 122 -4.58 0.05 -15.34
N THR A 123 -3.63 0.70 -16.01
CA THR A 123 -3.90 1.45 -17.24
C THR A 123 -4.57 0.59 -18.30
N SER A 124 -4.06 -0.62 -18.49
CA SER A 124 -4.61 -1.59 -19.45
C SER A 124 -6.02 -2.06 -19.06
N ILE A 125 -6.24 -2.31 -17.76
CA ILE A 125 -7.55 -2.74 -17.23
C ILE A 125 -8.58 -1.62 -17.37
N VAL A 126 -8.24 -0.39 -16.94
CA VAL A 126 -9.16 0.76 -17.04
C VAL A 126 -9.53 1.05 -18.49
N ARG A 127 -8.56 1.03 -19.41
CA ARG A 127 -8.82 1.19 -20.85
C ARG A 127 -9.70 0.07 -21.42
N ALA A 128 -9.43 -1.18 -21.03
CA ALA A 128 -10.19 -2.33 -21.52
C ALA A 128 -11.65 -2.31 -21.05
N ILE A 129 -11.91 -1.80 -19.86
CA ILE A 129 -13.25 -1.69 -19.29
C ILE A 129 -13.97 -0.44 -19.85
N GLY A 130 -13.25 0.66 -20.10
CA GLY A 130 -13.78 1.91 -20.63
C GLY A 130 -14.81 2.60 -19.74
N GLN A 131 -14.78 2.32 -18.43
CA GLN A 131 -15.71 2.85 -17.42
C GLN A 131 -14.98 3.66 -16.36
N PRO A 132 -15.68 4.60 -15.67
CA PRO A 132 -15.08 5.39 -14.61
C PRO A 132 -14.44 4.53 -13.52
N ALA A 133 -13.20 4.84 -13.16
CA ALA A 133 -12.40 4.13 -12.17
C ALA A 133 -12.09 5.00 -10.94
N LEU A 134 -12.07 4.38 -9.76
CA LEU A 134 -11.53 4.95 -8.53
C LEU A 134 -10.31 4.13 -8.10
N ILE A 135 -9.18 4.79 -7.93
CA ILE A 135 -7.96 4.22 -7.35
C ILE A 135 -7.86 4.72 -5.91
N ILE A 136 -7.82 3.80 -4.96
CA ILE A 136 -7.58 4.07 -3.54
C ILE A 136 -6.11 3.79 -3.24
N THR A 137 -5.42 4.76 -2.65
CA THR A 137 -4.01 4.71 -2.31
C THR A 137 -3.77 4.87 -0.81
N THR A 138 -2.57 4.56 -0.34
CA THR A 138 -2.22 4.60 1.09
C THR A 138 -2.18 6.01 1.65
N ASP A 139 -1.60 6.95 0.88
CA ASP A 139 -1.29 8.31 1.31
C ASP A 139 -1.27 9.30 0.13
N THR A 140 -0.99 10.56 0.42
CA THR A 140 -0.96 11.64 -0.57
C THR A 140 0.18 11.53 -1.58
N ALA A 141 1.31 10.93 -1.20
CA ALA A 141 2.44 10.74 -2.13
C ALA A 141 2.10 9.68 -3.18
N ALA A 142 1.52 8.55 -2.75
CA ALA A 142 1.00 7.53 -3.66
C ALA A 142 -0.16 8.08 -4.51
N GLU A 143 -1.05 8.90 -3.93
CA GLU A 143 -2.12 9.58 -4.67
C GLU A 143 -1.57 10.41 -5.82
N HIS A 144 -0.56 11.25 -5.55
CA HIS A 144 0.05 12.09 -6.57
C HIS A 144 0.75 11.27 -7.67
N ARG A 145 1.49 10.24 -7.30
CA ARG A 145 2.14 9.33 -8.25
C ARG A 145 1.13 8.69 -9.21
N TRP A 146 0.01 8.19 -8.68
CA TRP A 146 -1.06 7.63 -9.49
C TRP A 146 -1.77 8.67 -10.36
N GLN A 147 -1.96 9.92 -9.87
CA GLN A 147 -2.52 11.01 -10.65
C GLN A 147 -1.63 11.35 -11.85
N LEU A 148 -0.32 11.46 -11.65
CA LEU A 148 0.64 11.67 -12.75
C LEU A 148 0.60 10.54 -13.76
N ALA A 149 0.56 9.29 -13.31
CA ALA A 149 0.48 8.13 -14.18
C ALA A 149 -0.81 8.11 -14.99
N ALA A 150 -1.96 8.40 -14.37
CA ALA A 150 -3.24 8.51 -15.06
C ALA A 150 -3.23 9.64 -16.12
N THR A 151 -2.62 10.77 -15.80
CA THR A 151 -2.47 11.89 -16.74
C THR A 151 -1.59 11.50 -17.94
N ARG A 152 -0.42 10.91 -17.69
CA ARG A 152 0.49 10.43 -18.77
C ARG A 152 -0.18 9.38 -19.64
N ALA A 153 -1.06 8.57 -19.08
CA ALA A 153 -1.81 7.55 -19.79
C ALA A 153 -3.07 8.10 -20.51
N GLY A 154 -3.40 9.38 -20.38
CA GLY A 154 -4.62 9.97 -20.94
C GLY A 154 -5.91 9.49 -20.25
N LEU A 155 -5.83 9.07 -18.99
CA LEU A 155 -6.96 8.53 -18.22
C LEU A 155 -7.47 9.50 -17.14
N HIS A 156 -7.02 10.74 -17.11
CA HIS A 156 -7.31 11.72 -16.06
C HIS A 156 -8.82 12.06 -15.91
N GLU A 157 -9.60 11.95 -16.98
CA GLU A 157 -11.05 12.16 -16.95
C GLU A 157 -11.82 10.93 -16.47
N SER A 158 -11.34 9.74 -16.81
CA SER A 158 -12.00 8.48 -16.46
C SER A 158 -11.50 7.85 -15.16
N CYS A 159 -10.39 8.32 -14.62
CA CYS A 159 -9.75 7.75 -13.45
C CYS A 159 -9.59 8.78 -12.32
N ARG A 160 -10.27 8.54 -11.21
CA ARG A 160 -10.14 9.36 -9.99
C ARG A 160 -9.24 8.65 -9.00
N VAL A 161 -8.27 9.37 -8.44
CA VAL A 161 -7.35 8.84 -7.42
C VAL A 161 -7.63 9.51 -6.08
N ARG A 162 -7.67 8.74 -4.99
CA ARG A 162 -7.87 9.25 -3.62
C ARG A 162 -7.07 8.44 -2.61
N GLY A 163 -6.47 9.13 -1.64
CA GLY A 163 -5.93 8.47 -0.45
C GLY A 163 -7.05 7.84 0.39
N ILE A 164 -6.75 6.72 1.07
CA ILE A 164 -7.74 5.90 1.81
C ILE A 164 -8.59 6.71 2.80
N ARG A 165 -8.01 7.67 3.52
CA ARG A 165 -8.75 8.51 4.48
C ARG A 165 -9.81 9.37 3.78
N SER A 166 -9.43 10.00 2.68
CA SER A 166 -10.32 10.81 1.86
C SER A 166 -11.38 9.93 1.16
N ALA A 167 -10.97 8.78 0.64
CA ALA A 167 -11.89 7.84 0.01
C ALA A 167 -12.95 7.36 1.01
N ALA A 168 -12.56 6.79 2.15
CA ALA A 168 -13.48 6.26 3.16
C ALA A 168 -14.50 7.30 3.63
N GLY A 169 -14.06 8.53 3.93
CA GLY A 169 -14.96 9.62 4.36
C GLY A 169 -15.97 10.05 3.29
N ASN A 170 -15.66 9.85 2.01
CA ASN A 170 -16.48 10.32 0.90
C ASN A 170 -17.23 9.20 0.15
N MET A 171 -17.11 7.95 0.57
CA MET A 171 -17.72 6.81 -0.14
C MET A 171 -19.26 6.86 -0.16
N HIS A 172 -19.89 7.61 0.75
CA HIS A 172 -21.33 7.80 0.75
C HIS A 172 -21.91 8.41 -0.53
N TRP A 173 -21.09 9.20 -1.25
CA TRP A 173 -21.44 9.75 -2.57
C TRP A 173 -20.53 9.23 -3.69
N LEU A 174 -19.26 8.95 -3.36
CA LEU A 174 -18.26 8.51 -4.31
C LEU A 174 -18.51 7.06 -4.76
N GLY A 175 -18.96 6.20 -3.87
CA GLY A 175 -19.07 4.76 -4.08
C GLY A 175 -19.98 4.32 -5.23
N GLY A 176 -20.97 5.13 -5.60
CA GLY A 176 -21.86 4.87 -6.74
C GLY A 176 -21.42 5.49 -8.06
N ARG A 177 -20.28 6.20 -8.11
CA ARG A 177 -19.83 6.93 -9.30
C ARG A 177 -18.77 6.20 -10.14
N HIS A 178 -18.39 5.00 -9.75
CA HIS A 178 -17.32 4.24 -10.37
C HIS A 178 -17.76 2.81 -10.62
N GLU A 179 -17.45 2.30 -11.78
CA GLU A 179 -17.64 0.89 -12.14
C GLU A 179 -16.41 0.04 -11.83
N VAL A 180 -15.25 0.68 -11.72
CA VAL A 180 -13.97 0.04 -11.41
C VAL A 180 -13.40 0.59 -10.10
N LEU A 181 -13.11 -0.29 -9.16
CA LEU A 181 -12.39 0.04 -7.94
C LEU A 181 -11.03 -0.64 -7.95
N ILE A 182 -9.98 0.15 -7.74
CA ILE A 182 -8.61 -0.34 -7.63
C ILE A 182 -8.09 0.04 -6.25
N VAL A 183 -7.52 -0.92 -5.54
CA VAL A 183 -6.92 -0.73 -4.22
C VAL A 183 -5.42 -1.01 -4.32
N ASP A 184 -4.62 0.03 -4.21
CA ASP A 184 -3.16 -0.10 -4.28
C ASP A 184 -2.55 -0.27 -2.89
N THR A 185 -1.81 -1.36 -2.68
CA THR A 185 -1.12 -1.70 -1.43
C THR A 185 -2.03 -1.72 -0.18
N PRO A 186 -3.12 -2.54 -0.19
CA PRO A 186 -4.04 -2.64 0.95
C PRO A 186 -3.36 -3.00 2.26
N GLU A 187 -2.19 -3.65 2.21
CA GLU A 187 -1.38 -4.00 3.36
C GLU A 187 -0.86 -2.83 4.19
N LEU A 188 -0.79 -1.66 3.60
CA LEU A 188 -0.33 -0.43 4.25
C LEU A 188 -1.49 0.47 4.72
N MET A 189 -2.73 0.07 4.43
CA MET A 189 -3.93 0.83 4.79
C MET A 189 -4.45 0.42 6.17
N PRO A 190 -5.07 1.34 6.93
CA PRO A 190 -5.83 0.97 8.12
C PRO A 190 -7.01 0.07 7.75
N ALA A 191 -7.09 -1.12 8.35
CA ALA A 191 -8.09 -2.14 7.99
C ALA A 191 -9.53 -1.62 8.07
N SER A 192 -9.88 -0.88 9.12
CA SER A 192 -11.22 -0.32 9.31
C SER A 192 -11.65 0.65 8.20
N LEU A 193 -10.72 1.48 7.71
CA LEU A 193 -10.99 2.41 6.61
C LEU A 193 -11.11 1.67 5.27
N LEU A 194 -10.28 0.64 5.07
CA LEU A 194 -10.36 -0.19 3.88
C LEU A 194 -11.70 -0.95 3.83
N ASP A 195 -12.10 -1.57 4.93
CA ASP A 195 -13.38 -2.28 5.03
C ASP A 195 -14.55 -1.32 4.77
N GLN A 196 -14.54 -0.13 5.38
CA GLN A 196 -15.56 0.91 5.12
C GLN A 196 -15.62 1.29 3.64
N ALA A 197 -14.49 1.49 3.00
CA ALA A 197 -14.44 1.85 1.58
C ALA A 197 -14.95 0.71 0.68
N LEU A 198 -14.56 -0.53 0.97
CA LEU A 198 -15.00 -1.72 0.22
C LEU A 198 -16.50 -1.98 0.37
N GLU A 199 -17.05 -1.82 1.57
CA GLU A 199 -18.48 -2.00 1.87
C GLU A 199 -19.35 -0.97 1.15
N ALA A 200 -18.93 0.30 1.14
CA ALA A 200 -19.67 1.41 0.55
C ALA A 200 -19.45 1.59 -0.96
N SER A 201 -18.60 0.78 -1.61
CA SER A 201 -18.39 0.82 -3.05
C SER A 201 -19.38 -0.07 -3.79
N ALA A 202 -20.04 0.49 -4.80
CA ALA A 202 -20.90 -0.22 -5.72
C ALA A 202 -20.20 -0.72 -6.99
N ALA A 203 -18.87 -0.52 -7.10
CA ALA A 203 -18.08 -0.93 -8.27
C ALA A 203 -18.23 -2.43 -8.56
N LEU A 204 -18.48 -2.77 -9.82
CA LEU A 204 -18.60 -4.14 -10.28
C LEU A 204 -17.23 -4.79 -10.48
N ALA A 205 -16.30 -4.09 -11.11
CA ALA A 205 -14.91 -4.52 -11.24
C ALA A 205 -14.11 -4.06 -10.02
N ARG A 206 -13.31 -4.96 -9.44
CA ARG A 206 -12.49 -4.66 -8.25
C ARG A 206 -11.15 -5.34 -8.34
N ILE A 207 -10.08 -4.56 -8.32
CA ILE A 207 -8.71 -5.06 -8.42
C ILE A 207 -7.91 -4.61 -7.21
N GLY A 208 -7.33 -5.56 -6.49
CA GLY A 208 -6.35 -5.32 -5.43
C GLY A 208 -4.93 -5.51 -5.97
N LEU A 209 -4.03 -4.62 -5.61
CA LEU A 209 -2.61 -4.71 -5.95
C LEU A 209 -1.81 -4.82 -4.65
N THR A 210 -1.17 -5.95 -4.40
CA THR A 210 -0.44 -6.18 -3.17
C THR A 210 0.91 -6.83 -3.40
N SER A 211 1.86 -6.50 -2.54
CA SER A 211 3.13 -7.22 -2.47
C SER A 211 3.09 -8.40 -1.49
N ARG A 212 2.06 -8.50 -0.66
CA ARG A 212 1.92 -9.53 0.38
C ARG A 212 1.41 -10.86 -0.19
N ARG A 213 2.04 -11.94 0.28
CA ARG A 213 1.65 -13.32 -0.02
C ARG A 213 1.02 -14.03 1.18
N ASP A 214 0.80 -13.32 2.27
CA ASP A 214 0.17 -13.89 3.47
C ASP A 214 -1.27 -14.30 3.15
N SER A 215 -1.54 -15.59 3.22
CA SER A 215 -2.83 -16.18 2.90
C SER A 215 -3.98 -15.59 3.74
N ARG A 216 -3.74 -15.25 5.01
CA ARG A 216 -4.76 -14.68 5.87
C ARG A 216 -5.23 -13.30 5.39
N ASN A 217 -4.29 -12.44 5.02
CA ASN A 217 -4.62 -11.13 4.48
C ASN A 217 -5.29 -11.23 3.11
N LEU A 218 -4.78 -12.10 2.23
CA LEU A 218 -5.39 -12.35 0.91
C LEU A 218 -6.82 -12.87 1.04
N MET A 219 -7.11 -13.77 1.99
CA MET A 219 -8.46 -14.26 2.25
C MET A 219 -9.39 -13.17 2.79
N ALA A 220 -8.91 -12.31 3.69
CA ALA A 220 -9.69 -11.20 4.23
C ALA A 220 -10.08 -10.20 3.11
N TRP A 221 -9.13 -9.80 2.28
CA TRP A 221 -9.39 -8.90 1.15
C TRP A 221 -10.20 -9.56 0.03
N GLY A 222 -10.06 -10.87 -0.13
CA GLY A 222 -10.81 -11.66 -1.11
C GLY A 222 -12.32 -11.52 -0.97
N LYS A 223 -12.84 -11.35 0.25
CA LYS A 223 -14.27 -11.12 0.50
C LYS A 223 -14.78 -9.81 -0.11
N GLY A 224 -13.97 -8.76 -0.08
CA GLY A 224 -14.35 -7.44 -0.58
C GLY A 224 -13.89 -7.15 -2.01
N ILE A 225 -12.78 -7.73 -2.45
CA ILE A 225 -12.16 -7.47 -3.74
C ILE A 225 -12.43 -8.64 -4.71
N GLY A 226 -11.94 -9.83 -4.38
CA GLY A 226 -12.06 -11.02 -5.23
C GLY A 226 -10.91 -12.01 -4.99
N PRO A 227 -10.87 -13.14 -5.72
CA PRO A 227 -9.84 -14.17 -5.59
C PRO A 227 -8.47 -13.67 -6.06
N VAL A 228 -7.42 -14.39 -5.72
CA VAL A 228 -6.08 -14.14 -6.28
C VAL A 228 -6.08 -14.56 -7.75
N LEU A 229 -5.83 -13.61 -8.64
CA LEU A 229 -5.81 -13.81 -10.09
C LEU A 229 -4.41 -14.13 -10.63
N SER A 230 -3.40 -13.56 -9.99
CA SER A 230 -2.01 -13.76 -10.36
C SER A 230 -1.12 -13.59 -9.14
N MET A 231 -0.16 -14.48 -9.04
CA MET A 231 0.91 -14.39 -8.05
C MET A 231 2.24 -14.48 -8.80
N LYS A 232 2.87 -13.34 -9.02
CA LYS A 232 4.21 -13.30 -9.64
C LYS A 232 5.24 -13.69 -8.58
N ASP A 233 6.22 -14.48 -8.96
CA ASP A 233 7.33 -14.74 -8.05
C ASP A 233 8.00 -13.43 -7.65
N ARG A 234 8.34 -13.34 -6.36
CA ARG A 234 8.98 -12.14 -5.84
C ARG A 234 10.26 -11.92 -6.64
N ALA A 235 10.37 -10.78 -7.28
CA ALA A 235 11.64 -10.35 -7.80
C ALA A 235 12.68 -10.46 -6.69
N ALA A 236 13.84 -10.98 -6.99
CA ALA A 236 14.94 -11.08 -6.04
C ALA A 236 15.18 -9.69 -5.43
N LEU A 237 15.30 -9.65 -4.11
CA LEU A 237 15.77 -8.43 -3.47
C LEU A 237 17.25 -8.25 -3.81
N PRO A 238 17.73 -7.00 -3.96
CA PRO A 238 19.14 -6.77 -4.15
C PRO A 238 19.95 -7.34 -3.00
N PRO A 239 21.23 -7.68 -3.21
CA PRO A 239 22.12 -8.11 -2.15
C PRO A 239 22.15 -7.07 -1.02
N CYS A 240 22.18 -7.58 0.21
CA CYS A 240 22.19 -6.74 1.40
C CYS A 240 23.47 -7.02 2.20
N GLU A 241 24.28 -5.98 2.39
CA GLU A 241 25.48 -6.00 3.21
C GLU A 241 25.18 -5.41 4.58
N GLU A 242 25.39 -6.17 5.65
CA GLU A 242 25.27 -5.69 7.03
C GLU A 242 26.61 -5.13 7.49
N ILE A 243 26.66 -3.84 7.77
CA ILE A 243 27.84 -3.15 8.32
C ILE A 243 27.62 -2.96 9.81
N ARG A 244 28.45 -3.60 10.63
CA ARG A 244 28.43 -3.44 12.09
C ARG A 244 29.26 -2.26 12.53
N VAL A 245 28.58 -1.25 13.08
CA VAL A 245 29.19 0.02 13.44
C VAL A 245 29.36 0.08 14.97
N PRO A 246 30.59 0.24 15.51
CA PRO A 246 30.78 0.49 16.91
C PRO A 246 30.23 1.87 17.28
N MET A 247 29.62 1.97 18.44
CA MET A 247 29.16 3.27 18.95
C MET A 247 30.35 4.03 19.60
N PRO A 248 30.36 5.36 19.56
CA PRO A 248 31.24 6.16 20.39
C PRO A 248 31.03 5.85 21.90
N ASP A 249 32.09 5.87 22.70
CA ASP A 249 32.02 5.44 24.11
C ASP A 249 30.91 6.15 24.91
N LEU A 250 30.82 7.47 24.81
CA LEU A 250 29.78 8.25 25.49
C LEU A 250 28.36 7.85 25.03
N VAL A 251 28.16 7.58 23.74
CA VAL A 251 26.87 7.16 23.20
C VAL A 251 26.52 5.74 23.65
N ALA A 252 27.53 4.85 23.73
CA ALA A 252 27.38 3.49 24.23
C ALA A 252 26.98 3.47 25.70
N GLU A 253 27.58 4.34 26.55
CA GLU A 253 27.21 4.51 27.93
C GLU A 253 25.77 5.00 28.09
N GLN A 254 25.40 6.07 27.41
CA GLN A 254 24.01 6.60 27.37
C GLN A 254 22.98 5.55 26.92
N TYR A 255 23.33 4.76 25.90
CA TYR A 255 22.52 3.63 25.44
C TYR A 255 22.36 2.60 26.55
N GLY A 256 23.47 2.21 27.21
CA GLY A 256 23.47 1.20 28.25
C GLY A 256 22.58 1.60 29.43
N GLU A 257 22.68 2.84 29.93
CA GLU A 257 21.83 3.39 30.99
C GLU A 257 20.34 3.39 30.61
N ALA A 258 20.04 3.90 29.43
CA ALA A 258 18.66 3.96 28.93
C ALA A 258 18.08 2.55 28.72
N TRP A 259 18.84 1.66 28.11
CA TRP A 259 18.44 0.28 27.89
C TRP A 259 18.26 -0.51 29.18
N GLY A 260 19.18 -0.35 30.14
CA GLY A 260 19.06 -0.94 31.49
C GLY A 260 17.82 -0.48 32.26
N THR A 261 17.51 0.82 32.19
CA THR A 261 16.28 1.37 32.78
C THR A 261 15.02 0.76 32.19
N PHE A 262 14.98 0.60 30.85
CA PHE A 262 13.87 -0.05 30.17
C PHE A 262 13.76 -1.52 30.55
N LEU A 263 14.86 -2.29 30.51
CA LEU A 263 14.85 -3.71 30.83
C LEU A 263 14.38 -3.98 32.27
N ALA A 264 14.88 -3.23 33.24
CA ALA A 264 14.46 -3.39 34.62
C ALA A 264 12.95 -3.15 34.87
N ALA A 265 12.34 -2.28 34.10
CA ALA A 265 10.89 -2.08 34.11
C ALA A 265 10.12 -3.18 33.38
N PHE A 266 10.63 -3.62 32.23
CA PHE A 266 10.02 -4.68 31.45
C PHE A 266 10.07 -6.03 32.16
N ASP A 267 11.20 -6.38 32.81
CA ASP A 267 11.36 -7.63 33.54
C ASP A 267 10.44 -7.67 34.76
N ARG A 268 10.29 -6.55 35.50
CA ARG A 268 9.30 -6.45 36.59
C ARG A 268 7.87 -6.65 36.10
N PHE A 269 7.53 -6.08 34.96
CA PHE A 269 6.23 -6.26 34.34
C PHE A 269 6.00 -7.72 33.93
N ALA A 270 6.98 -8.35 33.29
CA ALA A 270 6.92 -9.75 32.86
C ALA A 270 6.80 -10.71 34.07
N ALA A 271 7.52 -10.45 35.16
CA ALA A 271 7.44 -11.23 36.40
C ALA A 271 6.03 -11.21 37.05
N ILE A 272 5.30 -10.11 36.91
CA ILE A 272 3.93 -9.96 37.46
C ILE A 272 2.88 -10.58 36.53
N ARG A 273 3.05 -10.49 35.21
CA ARG A 273 2.04 -10.81 34.19
C ARG A 273 2.31 -12.10 33.43
N GLY A 274 3.41 -12.80 33.68
CA GLY A 274 3.84 -13.94 32.90
C GLY A 274 4.25 -13.54 31.48
N ASP A 275 3.92 -14.35 30.46
CA ASP A 275 4.32 -14.15 29.07
C ASP A 275 3.76 -12.89 28.35
N ALA A 276 3.52 -11.81 29.07
CA ALA A 276 3.07 -10.56 28.48
C ALA A 276 4.17 -9.96 27.59
N GLY A 277 3.91 -9.93 26.29
CA GLY A 277 4.86 -9.45 25.28
C GLY A 277 5.13 -7.93 25.35
N PHE A 278 6.21 -7.51 24.68
CA PHE A 278 6.64 -6.11 24.57
C PHE A 278 5.51 -5.14 24.18
N GLY A 279 4.64 -5.51 23.23
CA GLY A 279 3.51 -4.68 22.79
C GLY A 279 2.53 -4.38 23.92
N THR A 280 2.22 -5.36 24.75
CA THR A 280 1.34 -5.23 25.92
C THR A 280 1.97 -4.31 26.97
N PHE A 281 3.27 -4.48 27.25
CA PHE A 281 4.00 -3.59 28.14
C PHE A 281 3.94 -2.13 27.67
N ILE A 282 4.29 -1.84 26.42
CA ILE A 282 4.29 -0.48 25.87
C ILE A 282 2.89 0.15 25.90
N ALA A 283 1.85 -0.61 25.55
CA ALA A 283 0.48 -0.11 25.60
C ALA A 283 0.05 0.30 27.01
N GLN A 284 0.37 -0.52 28.02
CA GLN A 284 0.07 -0.22 29.42
C GLN A 284 0.94 0.90 29.96
N ALA A 285 2.25 0.87 29.72
CA ALA A 285 3.20 1.84 30.24
C ALA A 285 2.98 3.27 29.69
N ARG A 286 2.34 3.43 28.53
CA ARG A 286 1.92 4.74 28.01
C ARG A 286 0.80 5.38 28.83
N GLN A 287 -0.04 4.56 29.45
CA GLN A 287 -1.18 5.01 30.26
C GLN A 287 -0.80 5.19 31.73
N ASP A 288 0.25 4.50 32.20
CA ASP A 288 0.71 4.51 33.58
C ASP A 288 1.83 5.55 33.75
N THR A 289 1.58 6.54 34.63
CA THR A 289 2.52 7.61 34.93
C THR A 289 3.83 7.09 35.56
N GLN A 290 3.78 5.99 36.32
CA GLN A 290 4.95 5.39 36.95
C GLN A 290 5.82 4.60 35.96
N GLN A 291 5.23 4.03 34.93
CA GLN A 291 5.94 3.24 33.91
C GLN A 291 6.36 4.08 32.68
N ARG A 292 5.81 5.28 32.53
CA ARG A 292 6.14 6.19 31.41
C ARG A 292 7.65 6.47 31.28
N PRO A 293 8.45 6.62 32.37
CA PRO A 293 9.89 6.77 32.25
C PRO A 293 10.60 5.62 31.52
N ALA A 294 10.11 4.38 31.66
CA ALA A 294 10.67 3.24 30.92
C ALA A 294 10.42 3.34 29.40
N VAL A 295 9.27 3.86 29.01
CA VAL A 295 8.99 4.12 27.58
C VAL A 295 9.90 5.20 27.02
N HIS A 296 10.15 6.26 27.80
CA HIS A 296 11.12 7.30 27.42
C HIS A 296 12.55 6.76 27.36
N ALA A 297 12.94 5.91 28.29
CA ALA A 297 14.24 5.24 28.27
C ALA A 297 14.40 4.35 27.02
N TRP A 298 13.40 3.56 26.67
CA TRP A 298 13.39 2.78 25.43
C TRP A 298 13.53 3.66 24.18
N HIS A 299 12.83 4.79 24.11
CA HIS A 299 12.97 5.71 22.98
C HIS A 299 14.37 6.32 22.91
N ARG A 300 14.97 6.72 24.04
CA ARG A 300 16.35 7.21 24.09
C ARG A 300 17.35 6.15 23.62
N ALA A 301 17.26 4.94 24.13
CA ALA A 301 18.10 3.83 23.68
C ALA A 301 17.98 3.59 22.17
N LEU A 302 16.73 3.60 21.65
CA LEU A 302 16.50 3.44 20.22
C LEU A 302 17.14 4.58 19.39
N GLN A 303 17.02 5.83 19.85
CA GLN A 303 17.62 6.98 19.17
C GLN A 303 19.15 6.89 19.15
N SER A 304 19.79 6.58 20.27
CA SER A 304 21.25 6.41 20.37
C SER A 304 21.76 5.28 19.47
N ALA A 305 21.06 4.15 19.40
CA ALA A 305 21.42 3.05 18.53
C ALA A 305 21.22 3.36 17.03
N CYS A 306 20.16 4.13 16.69
CA CYS A 306 19.80 4.35 15.30
C CYS A 306 20.70 5.38 14.62
N TRP A 307 21.21 6.39 15.33
CA TRP A 307 21.99 7.48 14.74
C TRP A 307 23.06 7.99 15.71
N HIS A 308 24.32 7.99 15.23
CA HIS A 308 25.50 8.52 15.90
C HIS A 308 26.60 8.83 14.87
N GLU A 309 27.64 9.56 15.27
CA GLU A 309 28.70 10.06 14.38
C GLU A 309 29.41 8.96 13.57
N HIS A 310 29.70 7.80 14.16
CA HIS A 310 30.34 6.72 13.41
C HIS A 310 29.46 6.20 12.27
N LYS A 311 28.13 6.21 12.40
CA LYS A 311 27.24 5.91 11.25
C LYS A 311 27.30 6.99 10.20
N SER A 312 27.41 8.29 10.58
CA SER A 312 27.58 9.37 9.63
C SER A 312 28.86 9.20 8.79
N LEU A 313 29.97 8.84 9.43
CA LEU A 313 31.24 8.57 8.74
C LEU A 313 31.09 7.41 7.73
N ILE A 314 30.43 6.31 8.12
CA ILE A 314 30.16 5.20 7.19
C ILE A 314 29.26 5.64 6.02
N VAL A 315 28.25 6.46 6.29
CA VAL A 315 27.43 7.02 5.20
C VAL A 315 28.27 7.87 4.26
N ALA A 316 29.19 8.70 4.77
CA ALA A 316 30.11 9.49 3.94
C ALA A 316 30.96 8.60 3.00
N ASP A 317 31.56 7.55 3.57
CA ASP A 317 32.36 6.59 2.81
C ASP A 317 31.54 5.88 1.72
N LEU A 318 30.31 5.49 2.05
CA LEU A 318 29.41 4.86 1.08
C LEU A 318 28.96 5.83 -0.02
N LEU A 319 28.67 7.09 0.31
CA LEU A 319 28.34 8.12 -0.68
C LEU A 319 29.50 8.40 -1.63
N GLU A 320 30.74 8.43 -1.13
CA GLU A 320 31.93 8.57 -1.97
C GLU A 320 32.18 7.34 -2.83
N LYS A 321 32.06 6.13 -2.27
CA LYS A 321 32.19 4.86 -3.00
C LYS A 321 31.20 4.77 -4.17
N HIS A 322 29.99 5.27 -3.99
CA HIS A 322 28.91 5.21 -4.97
C HIS A 322 28.66 6.57 -5.67
N ARG A 323 29.71 7.39 -5.76
CA ARG A 323 29.64 8.68 -6.45
C ARG A 323 29.19 8.50 -7.91
N GLY A 324 28.09 9.14 -8.26
CA GLY A 324 27.53 9.06 -9.61
C GLY A 324 26.37 8.07 -9.76
N GLU A 325 26.15 7.18 -8.79
CA GLU A 325 24.99 6.31 -8.74
C GLU A 325 23.79 7.00 -8.04
N ARG A 326 22.60 6.46 -8.21
CA ARG A 326 21.40 6.95 -7.50
C ARG A 326 21.33 6.28 -6.13
N VAL A 327 21.56 7.07 -5.08
CA VAL A 327 21.61 6.61 -3.70
C VAL A 327 20.38 7.08 -2.93
N VAL A 328 19.70 6.15 -2.23
CA VAL A 328 18.64 6.47 -1.29
C VAL A 328 19.05 6.11 0.13
N VAL A 329 19.03 7.11 1.04
CA VAL A 329 19.38 6.92 2.45
C VAL A 329 18.10 6.92 3.27
N PHE A 330 17.73 5.77 3.83
CA PHE A 330 16.57 5.62 4.71
C PHE A 330 16.95 5.91 6.15
N THR A 331 16.47 7.02 6.67
CA THR A 331 16.77 7.49 8.02
C THR A 331 15.73 7.03 9.04
N PRO A 332 16.08 6.95 10.34
CA PRO A 332 15.14 6.62 11.40
C PRO A 332 14.06 7.71 11.59
N ASP A 333 14.46 8.96 11.48
CA ASP A 333 13.62 10.14 11.67
C ASP A 333 14.09 11.34 10.82
N ARG A 334 13.38 12.46 10.95
CA ARG A 334 13.67 13.69 10.21
C ARG A 334 14.95 14.37 10.65
N ARG A 335 15.32 14.28 11.95
CA ARG A 335 16.54 14.88 12.49
C ARG A 335 17.78 14.28 11.81
N CYS A 336 17.86 12.96 11.79
CA CYS A 336 18.90 12.24 11.06
C CYS A 336 18.95 12.64 9.56
N ALA A 337 17.77 12.82 8.91
CA ALA A 337 17.75 13.26 7.52
C ALA A 337 18.36 14.66 7.33
N TYR A 338 18.07 15.58 8.25
CA TYR A 338 18.66 16.94 8.21
C TYR A 338 20.13 16.95 8.60
N ASP A 339 20.54 16.16 9.58
CA ASP A 339 21.97 16.02 9.96
C ASP A 339 22.77 15.57 8.73
N LEU A 340 22.32 14.52 8.03
CA LEU A 340 22.94 14.04 6.79
C LEU A 340 22.89 15.08 5.66
N ALA A 341 21.77 15.79 5.51
CA ALA A 341 21.65 16.83 4.49
C ALA A 341 22.66 17.96 4.69
N ASN A 342 22.86 18.39 5.93
CA ASN A 342 23.79 19.45 6.29
C ASN A 342 25.25 18.99 6.16
N GLU A 343 25.54 17.76 6.59
CA GLU A 343 26.90 17.23 6.64
C GLU A 343 27.43 16.81 5.25
N HIS A 344 26.55 16.23 4.42
CA HIS A 344 26.93 15.66 3.13
C HIS A 344 26.35 16.40 1.91
N LEU A 345 25.67 17.54 2.11
CA LEU A 345 25.06 18.36 1.06
C LEU A 345 24.11 17.56 0.15
N ILE A 346 23.31 16.67 0.75
CA ILE A 346 22.31 15.85 0.04
C ILE A 346 20.89 16.35 0.34
N ALA A 347 19.93 16.03 -0.52
CA ALA A 347 18.56 16.49 -0.34
C ALA A 347 17.81 15.68 0.73
N ALA A 348 17.28 16.35 1.76
CA ALA A 348 16.42 15.74 2.76
C ALA A 348 14.95 15.79 2.34
N ILE A 349 14.28 14.63 2.28
CA ILE A 349 12.85 14.51 1.99
C ILE A 349 12.09 14.25 3.29
N THR A 350 11.49 15.30 3.85
CA THR A 350 10.77 15.23 5.14
C THR A 350 9.34 15.74 5.03
N SER A 351 8.56 15.53 6.10
CA SER A 351 7.16 16.02 6.17
C SER A 351 7.04 17.54 6.29
N GLU A 352 8.12 18.24 6.55
CA GLU A 352 8.16 19.70 6.68
C GLU A 352 8.26 20.41 5.33
N LEU A 353 8.73 19.70 4.29
CA LEU A 353 8.71 20.23 2.94
C LEU A 353 7.27 20.41 2.45
N SER A 354 7.03 21.48 1.75
CA SER A 354 5.77 21.64 1.02
C SER A 354 5.59 20.50 0.01
N ARG A 355 4.35 20.21 -0.34
CA ARG A 355 4.06 19.16 -1.34
C ARG A 355 4.80 19.42 -2.66
N ARG A 356 4.81 20.67 -3.12
CA ARG A 356 5.44 21.08 -4.38
C ARG A 356 6.96 20.85 -4.37
N GLU A 357 7.64 21.23 -3.29
CA GLU A 357 9.08 21.02 -3.13
C GLU A 357 9.42 19.54 -3.10
N ARG A 358 8.68 18.76 -2.32
CA ARG A 358 8.87 17.33 -2.24
C ARG A 358 8.69 16.65 -3.59
N ASP A 359 7.60 16.97 -4.30
CA ASP A 359 7.32 16.38 -5.61
C ASP A 359 8.40 16.78 -6.63
N SER A 360 8.94 17.99 -6.57
CA SER A 360 10.06 18.45 -7.39
C SER A 360 11.35 17.65 -7.11
N LEU A 361 11.71 17.46 -5.84
CA LEU A 361 12.90 16.69 -5.47
C LEU A 361 12.78 15.21 -5.86
N LEU A 362 11.62 14.62 -5.65
CA LEU A 362 11.36 13.21 -6.04
C LEU A 362 11.39 13.05 -7.57
N SER A 363 10.87 14.01 -8.32
CA SER A 363 10.97 14.02 -9.79
C SER A 363 12.41 14.12 -10.24
N SER A 364 13.20 15.01 -9.65
CA SER A 364 14.64 15.18 -9.96
C SER A 364 15.47 13.94 -9.59
N PHE A 365 15.07 13.20 -8.57
CA PHE A 365 15.68 11.91 -8.27
C PHE A 365 15.29 10.85 -9.31
N GLY A 366 14.02 10.83 -9.73
CA GLY A 366 13.52 9.90 -10.74
C GLY A 366 14.16 10.08 -12.12
N ASP A 367 14.42 11.31 -12.55
CA ASP A 367 15.09 11.62 -13.82
C ASP A 367 16.62 11.60 -13.76
N GLY A 368 17.20 11.46 -12.54
CA GLY A 368 18.64 11.35 -12.29
C GLY A 368 19.38 12.69 -12.23
N SER A 369 18.70 13.83 -12.30
CA SER A 369 19.30 15.16 -12.08
C SER A 369 19.72 15.38 -10.62
N LEU A 370 19.01 14.73 -9.68
CA LEU A 370 19.39 14.60 -8.28
C LEU A 370 19.77 13.13 -8.01
N ARG A 371 21.01 12.89 -7.57
CA ARG A 371 21.52 11.52 -7.42
C ARG A 371 21.36 10.94 -6.02
N THR A 372 21.31 11.78 -4.98
CA THR A 372 21.22 11.31 -3.59
C THR A 372 20.10 12.02 -2.85
N ILE A 373 19.28 11.22 -2.17
CA ILE A 373 18.24 11.72 -1.29
C ILE A 373 18.26 10.96 0.05
N ALA A 374 17.94 11.67 1.13
CA ALA A 374 17.81 11.08 2.46
C ALA A 374 16.43 11.37 3.02
N GLY A 375 15.86 10.44 3.77
CA GLY A 375 14.60 10.70 4.45
C GLY A 375 14.03 9.51 5.21
N PRO A 376 13.07 9.79 6.10
CA PRO A 376 12.40 8.75 6.87
C PRO A 376 11.29 8.07 6.06
N LYS A 377 10.20 7.68 6.70
CA LYS A 377 9.09 6.90 6.15
C LYS A 377 8.49 7.45 4.84
N LEU A 378 8.61 8.74 4.55
CA LEU A 378 8.07 9.31 3.31
C LEU A 378 8.68 8.70 2.04
N LEU A 379 9.95 8.28 2.08
CA LEU A 379 10.59 7.62 0.96
C LEU A 379 10.05 6.20 0.71
N ASP A 380 9.40 5.58 1.69
CA ASP A 380 8.84 4.24 1.54
C ASP A 380 7.76 4.18 0.43
N ALA A 381 7.03 5.27 0.21
CA ALA A 381 5.98 5.38 -0.80
C ALA A 381 6.26 6.46 -1.85
N GLY A 382 7.19 7.39 -1.58
CA GLY A 382 7.47 8.55 -2.44
C GLY A 382 8.32 8.24 -3.68
N ILE A 383 9.16 7.22 -3.62
CA ILE A 383 10.02 6.78 -4.73
C ILE A 383 9.44 5.53 -5.40
N GLU A 384 9.67 5.41 -6.71
CA GLU A 384 9.29 4.22 -7.47
C GLU A 384 10.14 3.00 -7.07
N GLU A 385 9.58 1.80 -7.20
CA GLU A 385 10.36 0.57 -7.00
C GLU A 385 11.48 0.49 -8.05
N ARG A 386 12.67 0.05 -7.63
CA ARG A 386 13.86 -0.12 -8.47
C ARG A 386 14.38 1.16 -9.13
N SER A 387 14.13 2.29 -8.51
CA SER A 387 14.60 3.60 -9.01
C SER A 387 15.99 3.97 -8.50
N ALA A 388 16.47 3.36 -7.42
CA ALA A 388 17.81 3.59 -6.87
C ALA A 388 18.77 2.46 -7.25
N ASP A 389 20.06 2.80 -7.35
CA ASP A 389 21.15 1.85 -7.56
C ASP A 389 21.67 1.32 -6.21
N VAL A 390 21.66 2.18 -5.20
CA VAL A 390 22.13 1.90 -3.84
C VAL A 390 21.11 2.33 -2.80
N GLY A 391 20.90 1.48 -1.79
CA GLY A 391 20.10 1.77 -0.61
C GLY A 391 20.92 1.73 0.66
N ILE A 392 20.82 2.74 1.51
CA ILE A 392 21.47 2.77 2.82
C ILE A 392 20.39 2.79 3.89
N LEU A 393 20.29 1.74 4.71
CA LEU A 393 19.39 1.64 5.85
C LEU A 393 20.17 2.05 7.09
N VAL A 394 20.02 3.28 7.55
CA VAL A 394 20.82 3.82 8.66
C VAL A 394 20.44 3.22 10.01
N GLY A 395 19.19 2.89 10.20
CA GLY A 395 18.64 2.35 11.44
C GLY A 395 17.16 2.71 11.60
N GLY A 396 16.57 2.37 12.74
CA GLY A 396 15.22 2.78 13.06
C GLY A 396 14.31 1.70 13.63
N GLY A 397 13.16 2.15 14.15
CA GLY A 397 12.12 1.30 14.74
C GLY A 397 11.17 0.63 13.73
N TYR A 398 11.58 0.41 12.49
CA TYR A 398 10.75 -0.16 11.44
C TYR A 398 10.63 -1.69 11.52
N GLY A 399 9.51 -2.21 11.04
CA GLY A 399 9.24 -3.65 10.99
C GLY A 399 9.75 -4.31 9.70
N LYS A 400 9.60 -5.65 9.63
CA LYS A 400 10.01 -6.47 8.49
C LYS A 400 9.40 -6.00 7.16
N GLU A 401 8.13 -5.65 7.17
CA GLU A 401 7.42 -5.19 5.97
C GLU A 401 7.98 -3.86 5.45
N GLN A 402 8.22 -2.91 6.34
CA GLN A 402 8.78 -1.61 5.97
C GLN A 402 10.20 -1.76 5.42
N ARG A 403 11.01 -2.64 6.02
CA ARG A 403 12.32 -2.99 5.48
C ARG A 403 12.21 -3.55 4.05
N ALA A 404 11.30 -4.49 3.84
CA ALA A 404 11.09 -5.07 2.51
C ALA A 404 10.62 -4.03 1.48
N VAL A 405 9.79 -3.06 1.88
CA VAL A 405 9.39 -1.93 1.03
C VAL A 405 10.60 -1.09 0.64
N ARG A 406 11.48 -0.74 1.59
CA ARG A 406 12.71 0.03 1.36
C ARG A 406 13.67 -0.71 0.43
N CYS A 407 13.89 -2.00 0.66
CA CYS A 407 14.76 -2.82 -0.20
C CYS A 407 14.26 -2.88 -1.65
N ARG A 408 12.95 -2.89 -1.89
CA ARG A 408 12.39 -2.86 -3.25
C ARG A 408 12.58 -1.53 -3.99
N ARG A 409 12.97 -0.44 -3.32
CA ARG A 409 13.31 0.82 -3.98
C ARG A 409 14.63 0.74 -4.73
N VAL A 410 15.46 -0.23 -4.40
CA VAL A 410 16.75 -0.51 -5.05
C VAL A 410 16.55 -1.55 -6.16
N ARG A 411 17.29 -1.41 -7.26
CA ARG A 411 17.27 -2.35 -8.39
C ARG A 411 17.77 -3.74 -7.96
N GLU A 412 17.41 -4.78 -8.69
CA GLU A 412 17.82 -6.16 -8.39
C GLU A 412 19.34 -6.36 -8.45
N ASP A 413 20.00 -5.64 -9.36
CA ASP A 413 21.46 -5.62 -9.55
C ASP A 413 22.18 -4.54 -8.72
N GLY A 414 21.42 -3.76 -7.92
CA GLY A 414 21.95 -2.79 -6.98
C GLY A 414 22.38 -3.43 -5.65
N VAL A 415 22.75 -2.60 -4.67
CA VAL A 415 23.20 -3.06 -3.35
C VAL A 415 22.48 -2.31 -2.22
N ILE A 416 22.26 -3.00 -1.11
CA ILE A 416 21.73 -2.40 0.12
C ILE A 416 22.78 -2.53 1.21
N TYR A 417 23.06 -1.43 1.88
CA TYR A 417 23.86 -1.39 3.11
C TYR A 417 22.94 -1.20 4.31
N GLU A 418 23.00 -2.13 5.26
CA GLU A 418 22.26 -2.04 6.53
C GLU A 418 23.23 -1.76 7.68
N LEU A 419 23.17 -0.52 8.22
CA LEU A 419 24.04 -0.10 9.31
C LEU A 419 23.46 -0.54 10.65
N VAL A 420 24.18 -1.38 11.37
CA VAL A 420 23.75 -2.00 12.62
C VAL A 420 24.72 -1.61 13.73
N SER A 421 24.27 -0.85 14.72
CA SER A 421 25.08 -0.52 15.88
C SER A 421 25.39 -1.74 16.73
N GLN A 422 26.69 -1.97 16.99
CA GLN A 422 27.15 -3.12 17.75
C GLN A 422 26.63 -3.09 19.19
N ASN A 423 26.39 -4.26 19.76
CA ASN A 423 25.94 -4.45 21.14
C ASN A 423 24.62 -3.73 21.48
N THR A 424 23.74 -3.54 20.49
CA THR A 424 22.45 -2.89 20.66
C THR A 424 21.27 -3.78 20.27
N LEU A 425 20.06 -3.29 20.52
CA LEU A 425 18.82 -3.93 20.08
C LEU A 425 18.74 -4.12 18.54
N GLU A 426 19.53 -3.37 17.76
CA GLU A 426 19.56 -3.49 16.29
C GLU A 426 20.14 -4.82 15.86
N VAL A 427 21.16 -5.37 16.55
CA VAL A 427 21.74 -6.69 16.26
C VAL A 427 20.69 -7.79 16.33
N GLY A 428 19.91 -7.81 17.40
CA GLY A 428 18.83 -8.79 17.56
C GLY A 428 17.72 -8.64 16.52
N ARG A 429 17.48 -7.39 16.05
CA ARG A 429 16.51 -7.11 14.99
C ARG A 429 17.00 -7.60 13.64
N ALA A 430 18.23 -7.26 13.25
CA ALA A 430 18.85 -7.72 12.02
C ALA A 430 18.89 -9.25 11.94
N HIS A 431 19.25 -9.93 13.04
CA HIS A 431 19.22 -11.38 13.15
C HIS A 431 17.82 -11.98 12.92
N ARG A 432 16.76 -11.41 13.53
CA ARG A 432 15.38 -11.89 13.30
C ARG A 432 14.93 -11.71 11.84
N TRP A 433 15.39 -10.67 11.17
CA TRP A 433 15.02 -10.46 9.76
C TRP A 433 15.72 -11.45 8.83
N ARG A 434 16.96 -11.84 9.12
CA ARG A 434 17.68 -12.88 8.38
C ARG A 434 16.99 -14.24 8.44
N ASN A 435 16.52 -14.62 9.62
CA ASN A 435 15.95 -15.94 9.86
C ASN A 435 14.47 -16.08 9.45
N ALA A 436 13.81 -14.99 9.09
CA ALA A 436 12.36 -14.97 8.89
C ALA A 436 11.89 -15.17 7.42
N GLY A 437 12.69 -15.74 6.54
CA GLY A 437 12.26 -16.07 5.16
C GLY A 437 13.30 -15.74 4.08
N PRO A 438 12.95 -15.82 2.79
CA PRO A 438 13.87 -15.78 1.65
C PRO A 438 14.42 -14.37 1.42
N HIS A 439 15.24 -13.91 2.33
CA HIS A 439 16.10 -12.76 2.13
C HIS A 439 17.49 -13.29 1.80
N PRO A 440 18.21 -12.71 0.83
CA PRO A 440 19.61 -13.03 0.67
C PRO A 440 20.29 -12.82 2.02
N HIS A 441 21.07 -13.79 2.46
CA HIS A 441 21.86 -13.66 3.68
C HIS A 441 22.86 -12.53 3.46
N PRO A 442 22.86 -11.46 4.28
CA PRO A 442 23.84 -10.41 4.13
C PRO A 442 25.24 -10.96 4.40
N VAL A 443 26.21 -10.50 3.62
CA VAL A 443 27.61 -10.64 3.97
C VAL A 443 27.84 -9.75 5.19
N VAL A 444 28.34 -10.33 6.28
CA VAL A 444 28.67 -9.58 7.50
C VAL A 444 30.10 -9.11 7.41
N HIS A 445 30.33 -7.82 7.41
CA HIS A 445 31.65 -7.18 7.43
C HIS A 445 31.96 -6.57 8.79
#